data_00a819664d4fe4534c90bacace3c8de7
#
_entry.id   00a819664d4fe4534c90bacace3c8de7
#
_cell.length_a   1.000
_cell.length_b   1.000
_cell.length_c   1.000
_cell.angle_alpha   90.00
_cell.angle_beta   90.00
_cell.angle_gamma   90.00
#
_symmetry.space_group_name_H-M   'P 1'
#
loop_
_entity.id
_entity.type
_entity.pdbx_description
1 polymer ?
#
loop_
_entity_poly.entity_id
_entity_poly.type
_entity_poly.pdbx_seq_one_letter_code
_entity_poly.pdbx_strand_id
1 'polypeptide(L)'
;MKAWQKLLAQMHKILDEDEENKDYGVRRMQIALEQRGIKRSLSTVRRAMARGNLLHEDRRSPDGLTKADKKAMRPQNIIKQDFSAQEPLRKLLTDITQIPCKDGKLYVSPLFDCYNGEIISLAMDTNMKKELCIKTITEAYKNFDIPSGAIIHSDCGSQYTSGEYKKTLGQLHAVQSMSGVGKCWDNARMESWFATLKKEKIYQLDTTKLTVEEVKTIVWRYTFAYYNTKRITTVNPDGLPPLVYRKTAAKKSAA
;
A
#
# COMPACT_ATOMS: atom_id res chain seq x y z
N MET A 1 -29.94 -26.50 8.16
CA MET A 1 -29.31 -25.25 7.68
C MET A 1 -28.84 -25.45 6.24
N LYS A 2 -29.25 -24.59 5.29
CA LYS A 2 -28.84 -24.67 3.86
C LYS A 2 -27.34 -24.46 3.70
N ALA A 3 -26.71 -25.05 2.67
CA ALA A 3 -25.25 -24.98 2.46
C ALA A 3 -24.70 -23.54 2.42
N TRP A 4 -25.41 -22.61 1.79
CA TRP A 4 -24.99 -21.19 1.74
C TRP A 4 -25.06 -20.50 3.12
N GLN A 5 -25.96 -20.91 4.02
CA GLN A 5 -26.04 -20.37 5.39
C GLN A 5 -24.84 -20.82 6.24
N LYS A 6 -24.40 -22.08 6.07
CA LYS A 6 -23.16 -22.57 6.71
C LYS A 6 -21.94 -21.79 6.22
N LEU A 7 -21.87 -21.52 4.92
CA LEU A 7 -20.79 -20.74 4.33
C LEU A 7 -20.80 -19.29 4.84
N LEU A 8 -21.98 -18.67 4.91
CA LEU A 8 -22.13 -17.30 5.40
C LEU A 8 -21.71 -17.18 6.88
N ALA A 9 -22.03 -18.16 7.71
CA ALA A 9 -21.60 -18.19 9.11
C ALA A 9 -20.06 -18.24 9.25
N GLN A 10 -19.36 -18.94 8.34
CA GLN A 10 -17.89 -18.92 8.32
C GLN A 10 -17.34 -17.56 7.85
N MET A 11 -18.02 -16.91 6.89
CA MET A 11 -17.63 -15.56 6.45
C MET A 11 -17.77 -14.54 7.58
N HIS A 12 -18.85 -14.58 8.34
CA HIS A 12 -19.01 -13.71 9.52
C HIS A 12 -17.89 -13.93 10.55
N LYS A 13 -17.53 -15.17 10.87
CA LYS A 13 -16.40 -15.44 11.76
C LYS A 13 -15.10 -14.77 11.27
N ILE A 14 -14.82 -14.83 9.96
CA ILE A 14 -13.65 -14.19 9.37
C ILE A 14 -13.71 -12.66 9.51
N LEU A 15 -14.89 -12.08 9.31
CA LEU A 15 -15.09 -10.63 9.46
C LEU A 15 -14.97 -10.17 10.91
N ASP A 16 -15.37 -11.01 11.87
CA ASP A 16 -15.34 -10.70 13.30
C ASP A 16 -13.94 -10.86 13.93
N GLU A 17 -12.97 -11.48 13.23
CA GLU A 17 -11.60 -11.65 13.72
C GLU A 17 -10.81 -10.34 13.80
N ASP A 18 -11.15 -9.36 12.95
CA ASP A 18 -10.55 -8.04 12.96
C ASP A 18 -11.54 -7.01 12.39
N GLU A 19 -11.59 -5.83 12.99
CA GLU A 19 -12.49 -4.75 12.56
C GLU A 19 -12.28 -4.37 11.09
N GLU A 20 -11.04 -4.38 10.62
CA GLU A 20 -10.68 -4.03 9.25
C GLU A 20 -11.05 -5.12 8.22
N ASN A 21 -11.36 -6.35 8.66
CA ASN A 21 -11.80 -7.41 7.77
C ASN A 21 -13.18 -7.14 7.16
N LYS A 22 -13.96 -6.21 7.72
CA LYS A 22 -15.29 -5.82 7.20
C LYS A 22 -15.21 -5.36 5.74
N ASP A 23 -14.06 -4.88 5.28
CA ASP A 23 -13.82 -4.46 3.90
C ASP A 23 -13.37 -5.59 2.95
N TYR A 24 -13.46 -6.85 3.36
CA TYR A 24 -13.11 -7.95 2.47
C TYR A 24 -14.08 -8.04 1.29
N GLY A 25 -13.56 -7.75 0.09
CA GLY A 25 -14.25 -8.09 -1.16
C GLY A 25 -14.21 -9.59 -1.44
N VAL A 26 -14.95 -10.02 -2.46
CA VAL A 26 -15.14 -11.43 -2.83
C VAL A 26 -13.82 -12.21 -2.93
N ARG A 27 -12.78 -11.63 -3.53
CA ARG A 27 -11.49 -12.31 -3.73
C ARG A 27 -10.76 -12.57 -2.41
N ARG A 28 -10.69 -11.57 -1.53
CA ARG A 28 -10.06 -11.73 -0.20
C ARG A 28 -10.84 -12.70 0.66
N MET A 29 -12.16 -12.65 0.63
CA MET A 29 -13.01 -13.60 1.33
C MET A 29 -12.81 -15.04 0.83
N GLN A 30 -12.64 -15.24 -0.49
CA GLN A 30 -12.29 -16.55 -1.04
C GLN A 30 -10.96 -17.06 -0.47
N ILE A 31 -9.91 -16.25 -0.52
CA ILE A 31 -8.58 -16.61 0.01
C ILE A 31 -8.66 -16.94 1.50
N ALA A 32 -9.36 -16.12 2.29
CA ALA A 32 -9.54 -16.35 3.72
C ALA A 32 -10.26 -17.67 4.04
N LEU A 33 -11.23 -18.06 3.24
CA LEU A 33 -11.92 -19.35 3.33
C LEU A 33 -10.98 -20.51 2.95
N GLU A 34 -10.22 -20.36 1.87
CA GLU A 34 -9.25 -21.36 1.40
C GLU A 34 -8.15 -21.62 2.44
N GLN A 35 -7.63 -20.59 3.10
CA GLN A 35 -6.68 -20.69 4.21
C GLN A 35 -7.24 -21.48 5.41
N ARG A 36 -8.56 -21.58 5.53
CA ARG A 36 -9.28 -22.39 6.55
C ARG A 36 -9.78 -23.74 6.01
N GLY A 37 -9.25 -24.16 4.85
CA GLY A 37 -9.62 -25.44 4.21
C GLY A 37 -10.99 -25.44 3.50
N ILE A 38 -11.65 -24.28 3.40
CA ILE A 38 -12.99 -24.17 2.77
C ILE A 38 -12.83 -23.71 1.32
N LYS A 39 -12.56 -24.63 0.41
CA LYS A 39 -12.41 -24.34 -1.02
C LYS A 39 -13.79 -24.09 -1.67
N ARG A 40 -14.00 -22.92 -2.25
CA ARG A 40 -15.22 -22.54 -3.00
C ARG A 40 -14.85 -21.68 -4.21
N SER A 41 -15.61 -21.81 -5.29
CA SER A 41 -15.46 -20.96 -6.46
C SER A 41 -15.79 -19.49 -6.13
N LEU A 42 -15.18 -18.56 -6.84
CA LEU A 42 -15.40 -17.12 -6.66
C LEU A 42 -16.89 -16.76 -6.82
N SER A 43 -17.59 -17.39 -7.78
CA SER A 43 -19.01 -17.18 -8.00
C SER A 43 -19.88 -17.67 -6.84
N THR A 44 -19.49 -18.76 -6.18
CA THR A 44 -20.19 -19.27 -4.99
C THR A 44 -19.99 -18.33 -3.80
N VAL A 45 -18.76 -17.85 -3.58
CA VAL A 45 -18.45 -16.86 -2.54
C VAL A 45 -19.23 -15.57 -2.80
N ARG A 46 -19.22 -15.03 -4.02
CA ARG A 46 -19.98 -13.84 -4.39
C ARG A 46 -21.47 -13.97 -4.12
N ARG A 47 -22.08 -15.10 -4.49
CA ARG A 47 -23.51 -15.35 -4.24
C ARG A 47 -23.84 -15.43 -2.74
N ALA A 48 -22.97 -16.03 -1.95
CA ALA A 48 -23.18 -16.11 -0.50
C ALA A 48 -23.04 -14.72 0.14
N MET A 49 -22.02 -13.93 -0.25
CA MET A 49 -21.84 -12.56 0.21
C MET A 49 -23.01 -11.65 -0.18
N ALA A 50 -23.52 -11.78 -1.42
CA ALA A 50 -24.71 -11.03 -1.87
C ALA A 50 -25.94 -11.34 -1.01
N ARG A 51 -26.20 -12.63 -0.71
CA ARG A 51 -27.31 -13.05 0.15
C ARG A 51 -27.16 -12.60 1.61
N GLY A 52 -25.92 -12.44 2.06
CA GLY A 52 -25.60 -11.95 3.40
C GLY A 52 -25.45 -10.43 3.48
N ASN A 53 -25.71 -9.72 2.40
CA ASN A 53 -25.51 -8.26 2.32
C ASN A 53 -24.06 -7.81 2.68
N LEU A 54 -23.06 -8.60 2.26
CA LEU A 54 -21.62 -8.37 2.52
C LEU A 54 -20.88 -7.79 1.31
N LEU A 55 -21.58 -7.46 0.22
CA LEU A 55 -20.96 -6.79 -0.94
C LEU A 55 -20.90 -5.29 -0.70
N HIS A 56 -19.74 -4.71 -0.96
CA HIS A 56 -19.55 -3.26 -0.89
C HIS A 56 -19.89 -2.58 -2.22
N GLU A 57 -20.43 -1.37 -2.14
CA GLU A 57 -20.57 -0.50 -3.30
C GLU A 57 -19.20 0.09 -3.70
N ASP A 58 -18.99 0.27 -5.02
CA ASP A 58 -17.78 0.90 -5.54
C ASP A 58 -17.73 2.38 -5.16
N ARG A 59 -16.84 2.74 -4.25
CA ARG A 59 -16.55 4.13 -3.90
C ARG A 59 -15.54 4.70 -4.90
N ARG A 60 -15.95 5.72 -5.66
CA ARG A 60 -15.07 6.39 -6.62
C ARG A 60 -14.02 7.25 -5.92
N SER A 61 -12.79 7.25 -6.45
CA SER A 61 -11.68 8.09 -5.99
C SER A 61 -11.72 9.46 -6.68
N PRO A 62 -11.45 10.56 -5.97
CA PRO A 62 -11.20 11.87 -6.61
C PRO A 62 -9.84 11.91 -7.31
N ASP A 63 -9.67 12.86 -8.24
CA ASP A 63 -8.54 13.02 -9.16
C ASP A 63 -7.19 13.26 -8.49
N GLY A 64 -6.10 12.99 -9.25
CA GLY A 64 -4.71 13.07 -8.79
C GLY A 64 -4.22 14.49 -8.45
N LEU A 65 -3.20 14.58 -7.58
CA LEU A 65 -2.77 15.77 -6.84
C LEU A 65 -1.48 16.41 -7.35
N THR A 66 -0.65 15.70 -8.11
CA THR A 66 0.71 16.15 -8.43
C THR A 66 0.80 16.91 -9.76
N LYS A 67 1.45 18.09 -9.74
CA LYS A 67 1.83 18.83 -10.94
C LYS A 67 3.29 18.51 -11.28
N ALA A 68 3.54 17.99 -12.48
CA ALA A 68 4.88 17.67 -12.95
C ALA A 68 5.68 18.95 -13.23
N ASP A 69 6.91 19.04 -12.74
CA ASP A 69 7.87 20.08 -13.15
C ASP A 69 8.39 19.75 -14.56
N LYS A 70 8.04 20.59 -15.54
CA LYS A 70 8.38 20.37 -16.96
C LYS A 70 9.84 20.64 -17.32
N LYS A 71 10.64 21.30 -16.47
CA LYS A 71 12.00 21.77 -16.79
C LYS A 71 13.14 20.99 -16.14
N ALA A 72 12.85 20.09 -15.18
CA ALA A 72 13.90 19.36 -14.47
C ALA A 72 14.47 18.19 -15.32
N MET A 73 15.81 18.06 -15.31
CA MET A 73 16.48 16.88 -15.87
C MET A 73 16.08 15.63 -15.06
N ARG A 74 15.48 14.65 -15.72
CA ARG A 74 14.77 13.53 -15.08
C ARG A 74 15.54 12.24 -15.24
N PRO A 75 15.61 11.42 -14.18
CA PRO A 75 16.03 10.03 -14.29
C PRO A 75 15.11 9.25 -15.25
N GLN A 76 15.67 8.20 -15.85
CA GLN A 76 14.93 7.33 -16.73
C GLN A 76 13.91 6.48 -15.94
N ASN A 77 12.82 6.07 -16.60
CA ASN A 77 11.93 5.04 -16.08
C ASN A 77 12.59 3.67 -16.24
N ILE A 78 13.24 3.20 -15.17
CA ILE A 78 13.98 1.92 -15.16
C ILE A 78 13.00 0.75 -15.03
N ILE A 79 11.92 0.90 -14.24
CA ILE A 79 11.01 -0.21 -13.94
C ILE A 79 10.05 -0.53 -15.08
N LYS A 80 9.73 0.45 -15.97
CA LYS A 80 8.89 0.26 -17.18
C LYS A 80 7.62 -0.54 -16.89
N GLN A 81 6.91 -0.24 -15.79
CA GLN A 81 5.71 -0.95 -15.32
C GLN A 81 5.93 -2.40 -14.87
N ASP A 82 7.16 -2.89 -14.84
CA ASP A 82 7.48 -4.16 -14.19
C ASP A 82 7.60 -3.97 -12.68
N PHE A 83 6.52 -4.24 -11.99
CA PHE A 83 6.44 -4.19 -10.53
C PHE A 83 6.78 -5.53 -9.85
N SER A 84 7.33 -6.49 -10.56
CA SER A 84 7.83 -7.73 -9.97
C SER A 84 9.22 -7.52 -9.37
N ALA A 85 9.50 -8.17 -8.26
CA ALA A 85 10.84 -8.24 -7.66
C ALA A 85 11.10 -9.67 -7.19
N GLN A 86 12.32 -10.18 -7.45
CA GLN A 86 12.72 -11.53 -7.07
C GLN A 86 13.21 -11.59 -5.62
N GLU A 87 13.70 -10.46 -5.10
CA GLU A 87 14.24 -10.33 -3.75
C GLU A 87 13.60 -9.12 -3.04
N PRO A 88 13.47 -9.18 -1.70
CA PRO A 88 12.97 -8.05 -0.94
C PRO A 88 13.91 -6.84 -1.04
N LEU A 89 13.34 -5.65 -0.92
CA LEU A 89 14.04 -4.36 -0.83
C LEU A 89 14.86 -3.95 -2.08
N ARG A 90 14.72 -4.68 -3.20
CA ARG A 90 15.43 -4.35 -4.46
C ARG A 90 14.70 -3.33 -5.33
N LYS A 91 13.38 -3.33 -5.27
CA LYS A 91 12.53 -2.44 -6.08
C LYS A 91 11.46 -1.83 -5.20
N LEU A 92 11.61 -0.55 -4.95
CA LEU A 92 10.80 0.21 -4.01
C LEU A 92 10.05 1.33 -4.74
N LEU A 93 8.80 1.58 -4.33
CA LEU A 93 7.96 2.64 -4.89
C LEU A 93 7.62 3.66 -3.80
N THR A 94 7.56 4.92 -4.19
CA THR A 94 7.11 6.00 -3.30
C THR A 94 6.25 7.01 -4.06
N ASP A 95 5.37 7.68 -3.35
CA ASP A 95 4.52 8.76 -3.84
C ASP A 95 3.95 9.52 -2.64
N ILE A 96 3.24 10.60 -2.86
CA ILE A 96 2.59 11.39 -1.80
C ILE A 96 1.09 11.42 -2.04
N THR A 97 0.33 11.18 -0.98
CA THR A 97 -1.10 11.47 -0.97
C THR A 97 -1.45 12.45 0.13
N GLN A 98 -2.61 13.12 0.01
CA GLN A 98 -3.13 14.01 1.05
C GLN A 98 -4.45 13.49 1.60
N ILE A 99 -4.70 13.81 2.87
CA ILE A 99 -5.94 13.56 3.59
C ILE A 99 -6.37 14.88 4.24
N PRO A 100 -7.58 15.40 3.97
CA PRO A 100 -8.10 16.57 4.66
C PRO A 100 -8.36 16.25 6.13
N CYS A 101 -8.03 17.18 7.03
CA CYS A 101 -8.24 17.07 8.46
C CYS A 101 -8.92 18.34 8.99
N LYS A 102 -9.41 18.33 10.24
CA LYS A 102 -10.06 19.46 10.90
C LYS A 102 -9.17 20.72 10.94
N ASP A 103 -7.90 20.52 11.21
CA ASP A 103 -6.88 21.56 11.42
C ASP A 103 -5.87 21.67 10.29
N GLY A 104 -6.22 21.15 9.08
CA GLY A 104 -5.39 21.29 7.90
C GLY A 104 -5.39 20.08 6.98
N LYS A 105 -4.23 19.71 6.47
CA LYS A 105 -4.03 18.54 5.60
C LYS A 105 -2.89 17.69 6.11
N LEU A 106 -3.09 16.39 6.10
CA LEU A 106 -2.04 15.42 6.31
C LEU A 106 -1.49 14.94 4.96
N TYR A 107 -0.19 15.05 4.75
CA TYR A 107 0.53 14.44 3.62
C TYR A 107 1.18 13.15 4.09
N VAL A 108 0.99 12.10 3.30
CA VAL A 108 1.44 10.74 3.62
C VAL A 108 2.39 10.26 2.52
N SER A 109 3.61 9.93 2.88
CA SER A 109 4.67 9.45 1.98
C SER A 109 5.14 8.06 2.44
N PRO A 110 4.64 6.99 1.82
CA PRO A 110 5.08 5.62 2.07
C PRO A 110 6.27 5.22 1.22
N LEU A 111 6.98 4.17 1.63
CA LEU A 111 7.89 3.40 0.80
C LEU A 111 7.40 1.95 0.72
N PHE A 112 7.01 1.53 -0.48
CA PHE A 112 6.37 0.25 -0.79
C PHE A 112 7.38 -0.72 -1.40
N ASP A 113 7.49 -1.94 -0.88
CA ASP A 113 8.32 -2.99 -1.46
C ASP A 113 7.53 -3.80 -2.51
N CYS A 114 8.03 -3.81 -3.75
CA CYS A 114 7.42 -4.56 -4.85
C CYS A 114 7.45 -6.07 -4.66
N TYR A 115 8.37 -6.59 -3.83
CA TYR A 115 8.52 -8.02 -3.59
C TYR A 115 7.29 -8.64 -2.92
N ASN A 116 6.80 -8.02 -1.87
CA ASN A 116 5.71 -8.55 -1.05
C ASN A 116 4.55 -7.59 -0.83
N GLY A 117 4.67 -6.34 -1.25
CA GLY A 117 3.66 -5.31 -1.03
C GLY A 117 3.72 -4.65 0.34
N GLU A 118 4.81 -4.82 1.10
CA GLU A 118 4.99 -4.23 2.42
C GLU A 118 5.24 -2.73 2.34
N ILE A 119 4.66 -1.98 3.26
CA ILE A 119 5.08 -0.60 3.52
C ILE A 119 6.21 -0.65 4.55
N ILE A 120 7.43 -0.43 4.08
CA ILE A 120 8.64 -0.52 4.91
C ILE A 120 8.95 0.78 5.65
N SER A 121 8.46 1.91 5.16
CA SER A 121 8.57 3.22 5.81
C SER A 121 7.36 4.07 5.50
N LEU A 122 7.02 4.98 6.40
CA LEU A 122 5.87 5.87 6.26
C LEU A 122 6.16 7.19 7.00
N ALA A 123 6.49 8.23 6.25
CA ALA A 123 6.58 9.59 6.80
C ALA A 123 5.25 10.34 6.59
N MET A 124 4.90 11.16 7.56
CA MET A 124 3.68 11.97 7.55
C MET A 124 3.97 13.37 8.06
N ASP A 125 3.44 14.39 7.38
CA ASP A 125 3.64 15.81 7.72
C ASP A 125 2.43 16.66 7.32
N THR A 126 2.36 17.87 7.82
CA THR A 126 1.40 18.90 7.39
C THR A 126 1.84 19.65 6.12
N ASN A 127 3.08 19.43 5.68
CA ASN A 127 3.68 20.08 4.51
C ASN A 127 4.16 19.06 3.46
N MET A 128 3.83 19.30 2.20
CA MET A 128 4.26 18.47 1.07
C MET A 128 5.61 18.99 0.50
N LYS A 129 6.64 19.00 1.35
CA LYS A 129 7.99 19.42 0.96
C LYS A 129 8.89 18.21 0.68
N LYS A 130 10.06 18.44 0.06
CA LYS A 130 11.09 17.42 -0.23
C LYS A 130 11.56 16.68 1.03
N GLU A 131 11.57 17.36 2.17
CA GLU A 131 11.97 16.81 3.48
C GLU A 131 11.11 15.61 3.88
N LEU A 132 9.82 15.62 3.52
CA LEU A 132 8.92 14.49 3.73
C LEU A 132 9.40 13.24 2.99
N CYS A 133 9.75 13.37 1.70
CA CYS A 133 10.25 12.27 0.89
C CYS A 133 11.64 11.79 1.36
N ILE A 134 12.52 12.72 1.72
CA ILE A 134 13.85 12.42 2.26
C ILE A 134 13.72 11.64 3.57
N LYS A 135 12.83 12.09 4.47
CA LYS A 135 12.55 11.39 5.73
C LYS A 135 12.07 9.97 5.49
N THR A 136 11.13 9.78 4.55
CA THR A 136 10.63 8.44 4.19
C THR A 136 11.77 7.48 3.83
N ILE A 137 12.70 7.93 2.98
CA ILE A 137 13.82 7.10 2.51
C ILE A 137 14.84 6.88 3.63
N THR A 138 15.24 7.92 4.35
CA THR A 138 16.28 7.81 5.38
C THR A 138 15.83 6.92 6.54
N GLU A 139 14.56 6.98 6.95
CA GLU A 139 14.01 6.09 7.96
C GLU A 139 13.94 4.63 7.48
N ALA A 140 13.66 4.39 6.19
CA ALA A 140 13.72 3.04 5.63
C ALA A 140 15.14 2.46 5.72
N TYR A 141 16.15 3.20 5.26
CA TYR A 141 17.54 2.76 5.30
C TYR A 141 18.10 2.61 6.71
N LYS A 142 17.56 3.35 7.69
CA LYS A 142 17.93 3.19 9.10
C LYS A 142 17.40 1.88 9.69
N ASN A 143 16.22 1.43 9.25
CA ASN A 143 15.50 0.31 9.87
C ASN A 143 15.60 -1.01 9.09
N PHE A 144 16.09 -0.96 7.85
CA PHE A 144 16.20 -2.12 6.96
C PHE A 144 17.56 -2.12 6.25
N ASP A 145 18.14 -3.29 6.08
CA ASP A 145 19.35 -3.50 5.29
C ASP A 145 19.02 -3.47 3.79
N ILE A 146 18.71 -2.26 3.29
CA ILE A 146 18.38 -2.06 1.87
C ILE A 146 19.69 -2.19 1.06
N PRO A 147 19.73 -3.10 0.08
CA PRO A 147 20.97 -3.36 -0.65
C PRO A 147 21.38 -2.18 -1.54
N SER A 148 22.68 -2.00 -1.71
CA SER A 148 23.24 -1.04 -2.69
C SER A 148 22.68 -1.34 -4.08
N GLY A 149 22.35 -0.29 -4.84
CA GLY A 149 21.71 -0.40 -6.15
C GLY A 149 20.21 -0.68 -6.10
N ALA A 150 19.55 -0.66 -4.93
CA ALA A 150 18.11 -0.73 -4.84
C ALA A 150 17.45 0.40 -5.64
N ILE A 151 16.44 0.05 -6.43
CA ILE A 151 15.71 1.00 -7.27
C ILE A 151 14.62 1.66 -6.45
N ILE A 152 14.63 2.99 -6.39
CA ILE A 152 13.55 3.78 -5.79
C ILE A 152 12.82 4.53 -6.90
N HIS A 153 11.58 4.15 -7.15
CA HIS A 153 10.75 4.72 -8.19
C HIS A 153 9.69 5.66 -7.61
N SER A 154 9.52 6.80 -8.27
CA SER A 154 8.52 7.80 -7.91
C SER A 154 7.85 8.40 -9.15
N ASP A 155 6.85 9.24 -8.94
CA ASP A 155 6.36 10.16 -9.95
C ASP A 155 7.38 11.30 -10.24
N CYS A 156 7.01 12.23 -11.15
CA CYS A 156 7.82 13.38 -11.52
C CYS A 156 7.57 14.63 -10.65
N GLY A 157 7.11 14.47 -9.42
CA GLY A 157 6.89 15.58 -8.49
C GLY A 157 8.17 16.37 -8.18
N SER A 158 8.03 17.67 -7.90
CA SER A 158 9.16 18.57 -7.59
C SER A 158 9.97 18.10 -6.38
N GLN A 159 9.35 17.39 -5.44
CA GLN A 159 10.00 16.81 -4.27
C GLN A 159 11.08 15.80 -4.67
N TYR A 160 10.75 14.92 -5.63
CA TYR A 160 11.62 13.85 -6.10
C TYR A 160 12.67 14.32 -7.12
N THR A 161 12.43 15.46 -7.81
CA THR A 161 13.41 16.06 -8.73
C THR A 161 14.39 16.99 -8.03
N SER A 162 14.20 17.29 -6.74
CA SER A 162 15.04 18.19 -5.96
C SER A 162 16.50 17.68 -5.86
N GLY A 163 17.46 18.60 -5.85
CA GLY A 163 18.89 18.25 -5.72
C GLY A 163 19.21 17.54 -4.41
N GLU A 164 18.52 17.90 -3.32
CA GLU A 164 18.72 17.26 -2.01
C GLU A 164 18.23 15.81 -1.99
N TYR A 165 17.06 15.53 -2.60
CA TYR A 165 16.57 14.16 -2.71
C TYR A 165 17.52 13.28 -3.52
N LYS A 166 18.02 13.78 -4.67
CA LYS A 166 19.02 13.10 -5.49
C LYS A 166 20.31 12.85 -4.74
N LYS A 167 20.82 13.87 -3.99
CA LYS A 167 22.01 13.74 -3.15
C LYS A 167 21.82 12.65 -2.08
N THR A 168 20.67 12.63 -1.42
CA THR A 168 20.34 11.61 -0.42
C THR A 168 20.35 10.21 -1.02
N LEU A 169 19.72 9.99 -2.18
CA LEU A 169 19.76 8.69 -2.85
C LEU A 169 21.18 8.27 -3.22
N GLY A 170 22.01 9.20 -3.70
CA GLY A 170 23.42 8.93 -4.00
C GLY A 170 24.23 8.50 -2.76
N GLN A 171 24.02 9.17 -1.62
CA GLN A 171 24.64 8.80 -0.34
C GLN A 171 24.22 7.41 0.16
N LEU A 172 23.00 7.00 -0.14
CA LEU A 172 22.43 5.70 0.21
C LEU A 172 22.71 4.62 -0.85
N HIS A 173 23.48 4.95 -1.89
CA HIS A 173 23.76 4.07 -3.03
C HIS A 173 22.49 3.51 -3.70
N ALA A 174 21.40 4.27 -3.69
CA ALA A 174 20.15 3.92 -4.34
C ALA A 174 20.08 4.44 -5.77
N VAL A 175 19.39 3.72 -6.63
CA VAL A 175 19.16 4.09 -8.03
C VAL A 175 17.79 4.77 -8.17
N GLN A 176 17.79 6.02 -8.63
CA GLN A 176 16.54 6.73 -8.86
C GLN A 176 15.88 6.31 -10.18
N SER A 177 14.61 6.01 -10.14
CA SER A 177 13.74 5.76 -11.30
C SER A 177 12.51 6.67 -11.22
N MET A 178 12.03 7.19 -12.34
CA MET A 178 10.87 8.08 -12.35
C MET A 178 9.88 7.72 -13.44
N SER A 179 8.59 7.90 -13.17
CA SER A 179 7.51 7.77 -14.15
C SER A 179 7.68 8.73 -15.32
N GLY A 180 7.17 8.37 -16.48
CA GLY A 180 7.02 9.30 -17.60
C GLY A 180 6.00 10.39 -17.27
N VAL A 181 6.16 11.57 -17.92
CA VAL A 181 5.21 12.68 -17.73
C VAL A 181 3.81 12.27 -18.18
N GLY A 182 2.82 12.45 -17.31
CA GLY A 182 1.43 12.10 -17.59
C GLY A 182 1.16 10.59 -17.64
N LYS A 183 2.11 9.76 -17.24
CA LYS A 183 1.97 8.30 -17.20
C LYS A 183 1.73 7.81 -15.78
N CYS A 184 0.52 8.04 -15.26
CA CYS A 184 0.15 7.60 -13.91
C CYS A 184 0.29 6.09 -13.70
N TRP A 185 0.03 5.29 -14.75
CA TRP A 185 0.22 3.83 -14.69
C TRP A 185 1.65 3.35 -14.44
N ASP A 186 2.65 4.22 -14.60
CA ASP A 186 4.04 3.90 -14.26
C ASP A 186 4.25 3.76 -12.74
N ASN A 187 3.29 4.25 -11.91
CA ASN A 187 3.29 4.09 -10.44
C ASN A 187 2.01 3.38 -9.93
N ALA A 188 1.37 2.55 -10.77
CA ALA A 188 0.06 1.96 -10.51
C ALA A 188 -0.02 1.13 -9.21
N ARG A 189 1.06 0.50 -8.77
CA ARG A 189 1.11 -0.23 -7.50
C ARG A 189 0.96 0.70 -6.30
N MET A 190 1.59 1.87 -6.35
CA MET A 190 1.50 2.87 -5.29
C MET A 190 0.10 3.49 -5.27
N GLU A 191 -0.45 3.80 -6.44
CA GLU A 191 -1.84 4.26 -6.56
C GLU A 191 -2.84 3.23 -6.00
N SER A 192 -2.62 1.94 -6.27
CA SER A 192 -3.43 0.85 -5.74
C SER A 192 -3.37 0.77 -4.21
N TRP A 193 -2.20 0.99 -3.61
CA TRP A 193 -2.08 1.03 -2.15
C TRP A 193 -2.81 2.23 -1.55
N PHE A 194 -2.67 3.43 -2.14
CA PHE A 194 -3.43 4.60 -1.69
C PHE A 194 -4.95 4.40 -1.81
N ALA A 195 -5.40 3.79 -2.91
CA ALA A 195 -6.81 3.46 -3.07
C ALA A 195 -7.28 2.48 -1.98
N THR A 196 -6.45 1.52 -1.61
CA THR A 196 -6.70 0.56 -0.54
C THR A 196 -6.83 1.28 0.81
N LEU A 197 -5.84 2.07 1.22
CA LEU A 197 -5.87 2.87 2.45
C LEU A 197 -7.11 3.76 2.51
N LYS A 198 -7.38 4.48 1.41
CA LYS A 198 -8.52 5.42 1.37
C LYS A 198 -9.86 4.71 1.45
N LYS A 199 -10.07 3.64 0.68
CA LYS A 199 -11.33 2.91 0.64
C LYS A 199 -11.61 2.12 1.91
N GLU A 200 -10.59 1.46 2.43
CA GLU A 200 -10.74 0.55 3.58
C GLU A 200 -10.71 1.29 4.92
N LYS A 201 -10.12 2.50 4.99
CA LYS A 201 -10.04 3.23 6.27
C LYS A 201 -10.51 4.67 6.17
N ILE A 202 -9.92 5.49 5.30
CA ILE A 202 -10.11 6.93 5.35
C ILE A 202 -11.54 7.34 4.97
N TYR A 203 -12.11 6.77 3.90
CA TYR A 203 -13.46 7.13 3.44
C TYR A 203 -14.60 6.61 4.33
N GLN A 204 -14.28 5.80 5.32
CA GLN A 204 -15.24 5.37 6.35
C GLN A 204 -15.34 6.37 7.50
N LEU A 205 -14.44 7.36 7.54
CA LEU A 205 -14.34 8.36 8.59
C LEU A 205 -14.61 9.75 8.00
N ASP A 206 -15.24 10.60 8.79
CA ASP A 206 -15.28 12.04 8.51
C ASP A 206 -13.99 12.68 9.05
N THR A 207 -12.90 12.58 8.26
CA THR A 207 -11.59 13.09 8.68
C THR A 207 -11.56 14.60 8.85
N THR A 208 -12.54 15.34 8.30
CA THR A 208 -12.67 16.80 8.49
C THR A 208 -13.06 17.17 9.94
N LYS A 209 -13.48 16.20 10.73
CA LYS A 209 -13.74 16.34 12.16
C LYS A 209 -12.58 15.89 13.06
N LEU A 210 -11.57 15.26 12.49
CA LEU A 210 -10.40 14.73 13.19
C LEU A 210 -9.19 15.64 12.99
N THR A 211 -8.37 15.77 14.01
CA THR A 211 -7.09 16.48 13.95
C THR A 211 -6.07 15.71 13.10
N VAL A 212 -5.05 16.41 12.63
CA VAL A 212 -3.92 15.79 11.91
C VAL A 212 -3.29 14.66 12.73
N GLU A 213 -3.12 14.83 14.04
CA GLU A 213 -2.49 13.81 14.91
C GLU A 213 -3.38 12.56 15.09
N GLU A 214 -4.69 12.72 15.17
CA GLU A 214 -5.62 11.60 15.19
C GLU A 214 -5.56 10.82 13.86
N VAL A 215 -5.58 11.53 12.73
CA VAL A 215 -5.49 10.89 11.40
C VAL A 215 -4.13 10.23 11.19
N LYS A 216 -3.01 10.82 11.64
CA LYS A 216 -1.68 10.15 11.66
C LYS A 216 -1.72 8.83 12.41
N THR A 217 -2.32 8.81 13.58
CA THR A 217 -2.45 7.60 14.41
C THR A 217 -3.25 6.52 13.67
N ILE A 218 -4.36 6.90 13.04
CA ILE A 218 -5.23 6.00 12.26
C ILE A 218 -4.46 5.41 11.08
N VAL A 219 -3.79 6.24 10.27
CA VAL A 219 -3.00 5.80 9.11
C VAL A 219 -1.86 4.89 9.52
N TRP A 220 -1.15 5.21 10.61
CA TRP A 220 -0.06 4.40 11.13
C TRP A 220 -0.54 3.02 11.59
N ARG A 221 -1.61 2.96 12.39
CA ARG A 221 -2.21 1.71 12.87
C ARG A 221 -2.71 0.85 11.72
N TYR A 222 -3.45 1.45 10.79
CA TYR A 222 -3.91 0.73 9.60
C TYR A 222 -2.72 0.12 8.84
N THR A 223 -1.65 0.89 8.61
CA THR A 223 -0.51 0.45 7.79
C THR A 223 0.30 -0.66 8.49
N PHE A 224 0.72 -0.43 9.73
CA PHE A 224 1.68 -1.31 10.40
C PHE A 224 1.02 -2.41 11.25
N ALA A 225 -0.10 -2.12 11.91
CA ALA A 225 -0.75 -3.11 12.74
C ALA A 225 -1.76 -4.00 11.99
N TYR A 226 -2.28 -3.55 10.83
CA TYR A 226 -3.24 -4.33 10.05
C TYR A 226 -2.73 -4.68 8.65
N TYR A 227 -2.48 -3.67 7.79
CA TYR A 227 -2.12 -3.91 6.38
C TYR A 227 -0.89 -4.83 6.22
N ASN A 228 0.19 -4.53 6.90
CA ASN A 228 1.42 -5.32 6.82
C ASN A 228 1.33 -6.70 7.50
N THR A 229 0.50 -6.85 8.54
CA THR A 229 0.57 -8.02 9.45
C THR A 229 -0.62 -8.97 9.36
N LYS A 230 -1.78 -8.49 8.93
CA LYS A 230 -3.05 -9.25 8.94
C LYS A 230 -3.77 -9.26 7.61
N ARG A 231 -3.68 -8.16 6.84
CA ARG A 231 -4.46 -8.00 5.63
C ARG A 231 -4.05 -8.99 4.55
N ILE A 232 -5.01 -9.78 4.05
CA ILE A 232 -4.81 -10.63 2.87
C ILE A 232 -4.51 -9.73 1.66
N THR A 233 -3.41 -10.01 0.97
CA THR A 233 -3.01 -9.30 -0.25
C THR A 233 -2.95 -10.24 -1.45
N THR A 234 -3.17 -9.70 -2.65
CA THR A 234 -3.00 -10.41 -3.91
C THR A 234 -1.65 -10.14 -4.57
N VAL A 235 -0.75 -9.42 -3.89
CA VAL A 235 0.60 -9.11 -4.39
C VAL A 235 1.47 -10.37 -4.39
N ASN A 236 1.31 -11.23 -3.40
CA ASN A 236 1.99 -12.52 -3.34
C ASN A 236 1.02 -13.69 -3.65
N PRO A 237 1.54 -14.82 -4.16
CA PRO A 237 0.72 -15.94 -4.62
C PRO A 237 -0.07 -16.63 -3.50
N ASP A 238 0.45 -16.58 -2.27
CA ASP A 238 -0.14 -17.28 -1.12
C ASP A 238 -1.26 -16.47 -0.45
N GLY A 239 -1.48 -15.22 -0.87
CA GLY A 239 -2.45 -14.31 -0.26
C GLY A 239 -2.11 -13.93 1.18
N LEU A 240 -0.85 -14.09 1.58
CA LEU A 240 -0.40 -13.79 2.94
C LEU A 240 -0.27 -12.27 3.16
N PRO A 241 -0.41 -11.80 4.41
CA PRO A 241 -0.02 -10.45 4.77
C PRO A 241 1.45 -10.17 4.38
N PRO A 242 1.80 -8.95 3.94
CA PRO A 242 3.12 -8.64 3.42
C PRO A 242 4.28 -9.09 4.31
N LEU A 243 4.24 -8.73 5.59
CA LEU A 243 5.29 -9.10 6.56
C LEU A 243 5.38 -10.62 6.79
N VAL A 244 4.24 -11.32 6.80
CA VAL A 244 4.20 -12.77 6.99
C VAL A 244 4.84 -13.45 5.79
N TYR A 245 4.51 -13.00 4.56
CA TYR A 245 5.11 -13.54 3.34
C TYR A 245 6.64 -13.38 3.35
N ARG A 246 7.16 -12.18 3.66
CA ARG A 246 8.61 -11.93 3.75
C ARG A 246 9.31 -12.88 4.73
N LYS A 247 8.75 -13.03 5.94
CA LYS A 247 9.32 -13.94 6.96
C LYS A 247 9.30 -15.40 6.53
N THR A 248 8.24 -15.83 5.84
CA THR A 248 8.11 -17.21 5.35
C THR A 248 9.08 -17.49 4.21
N ALA A 249 9.24 -16.55 3.27
CA ALA A 249 10.19 -16.67 2.18
C ALA A 249 11.64 -16.72 2.68
N ALA A 250 12.01 -15.88 3.65
CA ALA A 250 13.34 -15.89 4.25
C ALA A 250 13.68 -17.25 4.90
N LYS A 251 12.71 -17.89 5.59
CA LYS A 251 12.89 -19.24 6.16
C LYS A 251 13.09 -20.30 5.08
N LYS A 252 12.37 -20.22 3.96
CA LYS A 252 12.53 -21.18 2.85
C LYS A 252 13.88 -21.06 2.13
N SER A 253 14.49 -19.86 2.12
CA SER A 253 15.80 -19.62 1.51
C SER A 253 16.95 -20.03 2.43
N ALA A 254 16.71 -20.19 3.72
CA ALA A 254 17.72 -20.57 4.72
C ALA A 254 17.71 -22.10 5.04
N ALA A 255 16.76 -22.86 4.50
CA ALA A 255 16.63 -24.32 4.64
C ALA A 255 17.08 -25.03 3.38
#